data_79c562f981f340651f7972bd38958f7d
#
_entry.id   79c562f981f340651f7972bd38958f7d
#
_cell.length_a   1.000
_cell.length_b   1.000
_cell.length_c   1.000
_cell.angle_alpha   90.00
_cell.angle_beta   90.00
_cell.angle_gamma   90.00
#
_symmetry.space_group_name_H-M   'P 1'
#
loop_
_entity.id
_entity.type
_entity.pdbx_description
1 polymer ?
#
loop_
_entity_poly.entity_id
_entity_poly.type
_entity_poly.pdbx_seq_one_letter_code
_entity_poly.pdbx_strand_id
1 'polypeptide(L)'
;MEWNSNGMSGQQPINLHEAKTKAFFKRHGAKAALIAILAVLMLILLSESLFVVGESEQAVVSRFGVIKRLILNGGNDFHEKYAAELEGEITTSGSVKIEMGSGLQFKMPFVDKVETYSARLYTYISDSEVVNTQEKKQYYITTYAQWNITDPALFSLKLGSMTAAENQLDNIIHPVIVQLINRMVADDFISNKDALNASLQEGLRTINRDMCVRGIEVVDIQIHRTILPTANIESTYARMQADRAKVAQQLRSEGDEAYNKAVAAADLEARQIEAKAVSEAGQIRGEAEARALEIYAEAYSVDAEFYAYWRSLQALEKAVGENATLVLDQNNPLFADLMQFVK
;
A
#
# COMPACT_ATOMS: atom_id res chain seq x y z
N MET A 1 -57.04 33.08 117.33
CA MET A 1 -58.16 32.38 116.68
C MET A 1 -57.79 32.28 115.20
N GLU A 2 -57.32 31.15 114.83
CA GLU A 2 -56.81 30.85 113.45
C GLU A 2 -57.97 30.29 112.64
N TRP A 3 -58.05 30.82 111.44
CA TRP A 3 -58.86 30.18 110.41
C TRP A 3 -58.00 29.62 109.28
N ASN A 4 -58.15 28.34 109.23
CA ASN A 4 -57.43 27.57 108.21
C ASN A 4 -58.28 27.44 106.94
N SER A 5 -57.83 27.94 105.80
CA SER A 5 -58.49 27.76 104.52
C SER A 5 -57.77 26.74 103.64
N ASN A 6 -58.38 25.57 103.66
CA ASN A 6 -57.93 24.45 102.80
C ASN A 6 -58.19 24.79 101.32
N GLY A 7 -57.13 24.67 100.48
CA GLY A 7 -57.13 24.89 99.06
C GLY A 7 -57.93 23.93 98.21
N MET A 8 -58.68 24.45 97.32
CA MET A 8 -59.30 23.72 96.22
C MET A 8 -58.25 23.34 95.13
N SER A 9 -58.03 22.10 94.96
CA SER A 9 -57.26 21.58 93.84
C SER A 9 -58.03 21.76 92.53
N GLY A 10 -57.53 22.70 91.65
CA GLY A 10 -58.06 22.88 90.32
C GLY A 10 -57.78 21.67 89.45
N GLN A 11 -58.82 20.92 89.10
CA GLN A 11 -58.77 19.94 88.01
C GLN A 11 -58.67 20.66 86.66
N GLN A 12 -57.56 20.48 85.99
CA GLN A 12 -57.42 20.94 84.59
C GLN A 12 -58.39 20.14 83.67
N PRO A 13 -59.07 20.83 82.72
CA PRO A 13 -59.99 20.13 81.83
C PRO A 13 -59.20 19.15 80.94
N ILE A 14 -59.50 17.90 80.99
CA ILE A 14 -58.95 16.86 80.09
C ILE A 14 -59.46 17.17 78.70
N ASN A 15 -58.56 17.62 77.82
CA ASN A 15 -58.82 17.84 76.42
C ASN A 15 -59.08 16.47 75.70
N LEU A 16 -60.31 16.08 75.66
CA LEU A 16 -60.81 14.85 75.02
C LEU A 16 -60.50 14.80 73.55
N HIS A 17 -60.25 15.95 72.90
CA HIS A 17 -59.80 16.02 71.50
C HIS A 17 -58.32 15.56 71.29
N GLU A 18 -57.40 15.94 72.19
CA GLU A 18 -56.02 15.50 72.14
C GLU A 18 -55.83 14.01 72.43
N ALA A 19 -56.62 13.45 73.33
CA ALA A 19 -56.60 12.07 73.66
C ALA A 19 -57.12 11.16 72.55
N LYS A 20 -58.15 11.60 71.81
CA LYS A 20 -58.67 10.90 70.61
C LYS A 20 -57.71 11.00 69.43
N THR A 21 -57.05 12.12 69.21
CA THR A 21 -56.06 12.25 68.13
C THR A 21 -54.78 11.46 68.41
N LYS A 22 -54.27 11.44 69.65
CA LYS A 22 -53.12 10.59 70.04
C LYS A 22 -53.45 9.09 69.98
N ALA A 23 -54.65 8.67 70.31
CA ALA A 23 -55.06 7.24 70.20
C ALA A 23 -55.29 6.86 68.73
N PHE A 24 -55.83 7.75 67.88
CA PHE A 24 -55.99 7.51 66.45
C PHE A 24 -54.64 7.42 65.74
N PHE A 25 -53.68 8.32 66.07
CA PHE A 25 -52.31 8.30 65.57
C PHE A 25 -51.53 7.06 66.02
N LYS A 26 -51.71 6.58 67.27
CA LYS A 26 -51.02 5.39 67.79
C LYS A 26 -51.54 4.09 67.17
N ARG A 27 -52.81 4.01 66.73
CA ARG A 27 -53.42 2.79 66.12
C ARG A 27 -53.25 2.77 64.59
N HIS A 28 -53.14 3.92 63.93
CA HIS A 28 -52.97 4.01 62.46
C HIS A 28 -51.55 4.43 62.08
N GLY A 29 -50.81 5.06 62.99
CA GLY A 29 -49.43 5.50 62.74
C GLY A 29 -48.47 4.33 62.46
N ALA A 30 -48.65 3.19 63.17
CA ALA A 30 -47.86 1.99 62.90
C ALA A 30 -48.14 1.41 61.48
N LYS A 31 -49.41 1.44 61.05
CA LYS A 31 -49.79 0.99 59.71
C LYS A 31 -49.33 2.01 58.64
N ALA A 32 -49.42 3.31 58.89
CA ALA A 32 -48.94 4.36 58.01
C ALA A 32 -47.40 4.33 57.91
N ALA A 33 -46.67 4.09 58.99
CA ALA A 33 -45.24 3.92 59.02
C ALA A 33 -44.82 2.67 58.25
N LEU A 34 -45.53 1.56 58.39
CA LEU A 34 -45.26 0.32 57.64
C LEU A 34 -45.53 0.50 56.15
N ILE A 35 -46.60 1.20 55.76
CA ILE A 35 -46.90 1.56 54.37
C ILE A 35 -45.81 2.48 53.78
N ALA A 36 -45.37 3.49 54.55
CA ALA A 36 -44.29 4.36 54.13
C ALA A 36 -42.97 3.64 53.94
N ILE A 37 -42.62 2.70 54.87
CA ILE A 37 -41.42 1.85 54.72
C ILE A 37 -41.54 0.96 53.50
N LEU A 38 -42.71 0.36 53.25
CA LEU A 38 -42.94 -0.51 52.09
C LEU A 38 -42.91 0.31 50.78
N ALA A 39 -43.43 1.53 50.78
CA ALA A 39 -43.35 2.45 49.63
C ALA A 39 -41.91 2.88 49.33
N VAL A 40 -41.11 3.19 50.36
CA VAL A 40 -39.67 3.50 50.18
C VAL A 40 -38.91 2.25 49.69
N LEU A 41 -39.17 1.08 50.22
CA LEU A 41 -38.55 -0.17 49.79
C LEU A 41 -38.93 -0.48 48.33
N MET A 42 -40.18 -0.27 47.93
CA MET A 42 -40.64 -0.43 46.56
C MET A 42 -39.96 0.57 45.62
N LEU A 43 -39.75 1.81 46.07
CA LEU A 43 -39.10 2.86 45.31
C LEU A 43 -37.60 2.55 45.10
N ILE A 44 -36.94 2.01 46.13
CA ILE A 44 -35.57 1.50 46.04
C ILE A 44 -35.49 0.32 45.06
N LEU A 45 -36.40 -0.62 45.14
CA LEU A 45 -36.48 -1.76 44.20
C LEU A 45 -36.71 -1.33 42.78
N LEU A 46 -37.58 -0.36 42.55
CA LEU A 46 -37.80 0.25 41.21
C LEU A 46 -36.57 0.98 40.71
N SER A 47 -35.87 1.71 41.54
CA SER A 47 -34.62 2.42 41.17
C SER A 47 -33.53 1.43 40.77
N GLU A 48 -33.35 0.35 41.50
CA GLU A 48 -32.38 -0.70 41.20
C GLU A 48 -32.77 -1.59 40.00
N SER A 49 -34.05 -1.56 39.60
CA SER A 49 -34.60 -2.37 38.52
C SER A 49 -34.37 -1.76 37.14
N LEU A 50 -34.05 -0.46 37.06
CA LEU A 50 -33.87 0.28 35.82
C LEU A 50 -32.39 0.60 35.57
N PHE A 51 -31.95 0.40 34.35
CA PHE A 51 -30.63 0.86 33.89
C PHE A 51 -30.73 1.41 32.47
N VAL A 52 -29.80 2.27 32.11
CA VAL A 52 -29.78 2.92 30.81
C VAL A 52 -28.55 2.44 30.03
N VAL A 53 -28.77 2.07 28.77
CA VAL A 53 -27.68 1.75 27.81
C VAL A 53 -27.58 2.89 26.84
N GLY A 54 -26.43 3.55 26.80
CA GLY A 54 -26.14 4.64 25.85
C GLY A 54 -26.05 4.14 24.40
N GLU A 55 -26.19 5.06 23.43
CA GLU A 55 -26.09 4.71 22.01
C GLU A 55 -24.74 4.13 21.60
N SER A 56 -23.68 4.48 22.31
CA SER A 56 -22.32 3.95 22.08
C SER A 56 -21.92 2.85 23.04
N GLU A 57 -22.90 2.25 23.72
CA GLU A 57 -22.70 1.22 24.72
C GLU A 57 -23.47 -0.06 24.37
N GLN A 58 -22.97 -1.15 24.87
CA GLN A 58 -23.58 -2.48 24.78
C GLN A 58 -23.60 -3.09 26.16
N ALA A 59 -24.57 -3.93 26.45
CA ALA A 59 -24.70 -4.50 27.78
C ALA A 59 -24.97 -5.99 27.76
N VAL A 60 -24.37 -6.66 28.72
CA VAL A 60 -24.60 -8.08 29.00
C VAL A 60 -25.35 -8.19 30.31
N VAL A 61 -26.49 -8.86 30.31
CA VAL A 61 -27.26 -9.16 31.51
C VAL A 61 -27.07 -10.60 31.85
N SER A 62 -26.37 -10.87 32.97
CA SER A 62 -26.15 -12.20 33.50
C SER A 62 -26.99 -12.43 34.76
N ARG A 63 -27.50 -13.64 34.90
CA ARG A 63 -28.27 -14.12 36.05
C ARG A 63 -27.59 -15.33 36.64
N PHE A 64 -27.12 -15.20 37.89
CA PHE A 64 -26.36 -16.26 38.58
C PHE A 64 -25.18 -16.78 37.73
N GLY A 65 -24.48 -15.89 37.03
CA GLY A 65 -23.35 -16.24 36.17
C GLY A 65 -23.71 -16.78 34.78
N VAL A 66 -25.01 -16.92 34.46
CA VAL A 66 -25.47 -17.33 33.13
C VAL A 66 -25.96 -16.11 32.34
N ILE A 67 -25.41 -15.89 31.14
CA ILE A 67 -25.84 -14.81 30.25
C ILE A 67 -27.27 -15.12 29.77
N LYS A 68 -28.19 -14.17 29.97
CA LYS A 68 -29.60 -14.29 29.58
C LYS A 68 -29.99 -13.32 28.47
N ARG A 69 -29.45 -12.11 28.49
CA ARG A 69 -29.75 -11.08 27.49
C ARG A 69 -28.50 -10.37 27.10
N LEU A 70 -28.43 -10.06 25.81
CA LEU A 70 -27.40 -9.29 25.17
C LEU A 70 -28.07 -8.08 24.52
N ILE A 71 -27.64 -6.90 24.89
CA ILE A 71 -28.15 -5.63 24.32
C ILE A 71 -27.04 -5.07 23.43
N LEU A 72 -27.26 -5.12 22.11
CA LEU A 72 -26.33 -4.65 21.10
C LEU A 72 -26.73 -3.28 20.57
N ASN A 73 -25.77 -2.53 20.12
CA ASN A 73 -26.01 -1.28 19.41
C ASN A 73 -26.74 -1.54 18.08
N GLY A 74 -27.61 -0.60 17.67
CA GLY A 74 -28.32 -0.68 16.40
C GLY A 74 -27.35 -0.64 15.21
N GLY A 75 -27.49 -1.59 14.28
CA GLY A 75 -26.61 -1.71 13.11
C GLY A 75 -25.45 -2.68 13.26
N ASN A 76 -25.45 -3.48 14.33
CA ASN A 76 -24.47 -4.55 14.49
C ASN A 76 -24.87 -5.78 13.65
N ASP A 77 -24.17 -6.00 12.53
CA ASP A 77 -24.32 -7.12 11.60
C ASP A 77 -23.33 -8.27 11.84
N PHE A 78 -22.62 -8.21 12.97
CA PHE A 78 -21.54 -9.14 13.33
C PHE A 78 -21.98 -10.61 13.30
N HIS A 79 -23.14 -10.92 13.88
CA HIS A 79 -23.66 -12.30 13.92
C HIS A 79 -24.04 -12.83 12.54
N GLU A 80 -24.47 -11.97 11.61
CA GLU A 80 -24.74 -12.34 10.23
C GLU A 80 -23.45 -12.54 9.45
N LYS A 81 -22.51 -11.63 9.63
CA LYS A 81 -21.20 -11.63 8.94
C LYS A 81 -20.33 -12.85 9.30
N TYR A 82 -20.36 -13.28 10.56
CA TYR A 82 -19.53 -14.38 11.06
C TYR A 82 -20.38 -15.60 11.48
N ALA A 83 -21.53 -15.82 10.86
CA ALA A 83 -22.44 -16.89 11.23
C ALA A 83 -21.80 -18.29 11.18
N ALA A 84 -20.91 -18.54 10.22
CA ALA A 84 -20.23 -19.83 10.08
C ALA A 84 -19.20 -20.10 11.20
N GLU A 85 -18.46 -19.06 11.61
CA GLU A 85 -17.45 -19.13 12.66
C GLU A 85 -18.07 -19.17 14.06
N LEU A 86 -19.28 -18.62 14.21
CA LEU A 86 -20.04 -18.55 15.46
C LEU A 86 -20.99 -19.74 15.66
N GLU A 87 -21.00 -20.70 14.75
CA GLU A 87 -21.84 -21.88 14.87
C GLU A 87 -21.47 -22.69 16.13
N GLY A 88 -22.45 -22.91 17.04
CA GLY A 88 -22.22 -23.57 18.33
C GLY A 88 -21.84 -22.65 19.49
N GLU A 89 -21.59 -21.36 19.26
CA GLU A 89 -21.35 -20.39 20.34
C GLU A 89 -22.66 -20.03 21.07
N ILE A 90 -22.55 -19.54 22.31
CA ILE A 90 -23.68 -19.28 23.21
C ILE A 90 -24.69 -18.31 22.60
N THR A 91 -24.22 -17.32 21.88
CA THR A 91 -25.06 -16.30 21.24
C THR A 91 -25.84 -16.84 20.05
N THR A 92 -25.31 -17.84 19.36
CA THR A 92 -25.96 -18.49 18.21
C THR A 92 -26.83 -19.70 18.64
N SER A 93 -26.57 -20.28 19.80
CA SER A 93 -27.28 -21.48 20.33
C SER A 93 -28.72 -21.20 20.79
N GLY A 94 -29.26 -19.97 20.64
CA GLY A 94 -30.62 -19.62 21.02
C GLY A 94 -30.90 -19.51 22.51
N SER A 95 -29.91 -19.70 23.38
CA SER A 95 -30.06 -19.62 24.84
C SER A 95 -30.00 -18.16 25.35
N VAL A 96 -29.49 -17.24 24.57
CA VAL A 96 -29.34 -15.83 24.90
C VAL A 96 -30.29 -15.00 24.04
N LYS A 97 -31.08 -14.13 24.68
CA LYS A 97 -31.96 -13.20 23.97
C LYS A 97 -31.15 -11.99 23.51
N ILE A 98 -31.03 -11.79 22.20
CA ILE A 98 -30.38 -10.63 21.62
C ILE A 98 -31.43 -9.54 21.43
N GLU A 99 -31.21 -8.38 22.00
CA GLU A 99 -32.02 -7.17 21.84
C GLU A 99 -31.17 -6.08 21.20
N MET A 100 -31.66 -5.53 20.11
CA MET A 100 -30.97 -4.41 19.46
C MET A 100 -31.63 -3.09 19.91
N GLY A 101 -30.83 -2.14 20.36
CA GLY A 101 -31.26 -0.80 20.71
C GLY A 101 -30.64 -0.27 22.01
N SER A 102 -30.66 1.05 22.10
CA SER A 102 -30.22 1.81 23.27
C SER A 102 -31.45 2.31 24.07
N GLY A 103 -31.22 2.78 25.27
CA GLY A 103 -32.22 3.43 26.10
C GLY A 103 -32.47 2.74 27.43
N LEU A 104 -33.67 2.96 27.98
CA LEU A 104 -34.05 2.46 29.30
C LEU A 104 -34.37 0.95 29.23
N GLN A 105 -33.66 0.18 30.03
CA GLN A 105 -33.78 -1.26 30.11
C GLN A 105 -34.16 -1.71 31.54
N PHE A 106 -34.81 -2.87 31.63
CA PHE A 106 -35.24 -3.44 32.90
C PHE A 106 -34.35 -4.63 33.28
N LYS A 107 -33.90 -4.66 34.55
CA LYS A 107 -33.22 -5.80 35.18
C LYS A 107 -33.93 -6.24 36.44
N MET A 108 -33.82 -7.50 36.84
CA MET A 108 -34.28 -7.94 38.13
C MET A 108 -33.31 -7.51 39.23
N PRO A 109 -33.77 -6.69 40.19
CA PRO A 109 -32.91 -6.21 41.26
C PRO A 109 -32.37 -7.40 42.07
N PHE A 110 -31.11 -7.30 42.53
CA PHE A 110 -30.36 -8.32 43.31
C PHE A 110 -30.03 -9.63 42.58
N VAL A 111 -30.65 -9.97 41.46
CA VAL A 111 -30.47 -11.22 40.73
C VAL A 111 -29.68 -11.04 39.46
N ASP A 112 -29.97 -9.95 38.71
CA ASP A 112 -29.33 -9.68 37.43
C ASP A 112 -28.13 -8.75 37.63
N LYS A 113 -26.96 -9.19 37.14
CA LYS A 113 -25.74 -8.40 37.03
C LYS A 113 -25.65 -7.86 35.58
N VAL A 114 -25.47 -6.57 35.46
CA VAL A 114 -25.29 -5.89 34.16
C VAL A 114 -23.84 -5.43 34.03
N GLU A 115 -23.20 -5.82 32.94
CA GLU A 115 -21.88 -5.35 32.54
C GLU A 115 -22.01 -4.56 31.25
N THR A 116 -21.50 -3.32 31.23
CA THR A 116 -21.59 -2.42 30.09
C THR A 116 -20.24 -2.30 29.43
N TYR A 117 -20.20 -2.41 28.09
CA TYR A 117 -19.03 -2.30 27.26
C TYR A 117 -19.25 -1.19 26.23
N SER A 118 -18.19 -0.47 25.88
CA SER A 118 -18.27 0.53 24.81
C SER A 118 -18.25 -0.16 23.45
N ALA A 119 -19.13 0.27 22.55
CA ALA A 119 -19.16 -0.13 21.15
C ALA A 119 -18.23 0.73 20.26
N ARG A 120 -17.50 1.67 20.86
CA ARG A 120 -16.57 2.55 20.13
C ARG A 120 -15.33 1.78 19.73
N LEU A 121 -14.65 2.33 18.72
CA LEU A 121 -13.34 1.83 18.30
C LEU A 121 -12.29 2.11 19.36
N TYR A 122 -11.51 1.08 19.65
CA TYR A 122 -10.29 1.14 20.45
C TYR A 122 -9.09 1.06 19.53
N THR A 123 -7.98 1.64 19.96
CA THR A 123 -6.71 1.58 19.23
C THR A 123 -5.74 0.69 20.00
N TYR A 124 -5.27 -0.34 19.34
CA TYR A 124 -4.16 -1.18 19.78
C TYR A 124 -2.88 -0.72 19.07
N ILE A 125 -1.78 -0.63 19.79
CA ILE A 125 -0.45 -0.32 19.25
C ILE A 125 0.51 -1.39 19.76
N SER A 126 1.17 -2.10 18.84
CA SER A 126 2.18 -3.10 19.20
C SER A 126 3.46 -2.46 19.71
N ASP A 127 4.24 -3.22 20.45
CA ASP A 127 5.65 -2.88 20.69
C ASP A 127 6.45 -2.90 19.38
N SER A 128 7.67 -2.36 19.42
CA SER A 128 8.56 -2.37 18.27
C SER A 128 9.18 -3.76 18.09
N GLU A 129 8.86 -4.42 16.98
CA GLU A 129 9.23 -5.80 16.73
C GLU A 129 10.11 -5.94 15.49
N VAL A 130 10.98 -6.98 15.53
CA VAL A 130 11.87 -7.29 14.41
C VAL A 130 11.16 -8.21 13.42
N VAL A 131 11.07 -7.78 12.18
CA VAL A 131 10.55 -8.60 11.08
C VAL A 131 11.60 -8.73 9.98
N ASN A 132 11.51 -9.84 9.24
CA ASN A 132 12.38 -10.09 8.09
C ASN A 132 11.53 -10.05 6.83
N THR A 133 12.07 -9.50 5.75
CA THR A 133 11.48 -9.64 4.43
C THR A 133 11.92 -10.94 3.75
N GLN A 134 11.33 -11.27 2.60
CA GLN A 134 11.72 -12.42 1.78
C GLN A 134 13.23 -12.44 1.48
N GLU A 135 13.84 -11.27 1.31
CA GLU A 135 15.28 -11.10 1.08
C GLU A 135 16.12 -11.17 2.36
N LYS A 136 15.52 -11.52 3.52
CA LYS A 136 16.15 -11.54 4.85
C LYS A 136 16.67 -10.18 5.32
N LYS A 137 16.12 -9.09 4.83
CA LYS A 137 16.37 -7.75 5.36
C LYS A 137 15.53 -7.55 6.61
N GLN A 138 16.19 -7.08 7.69
CA GLN A 138 15.55 -6.85 8.98
C GLN A 138 15.01 -5.42 9.07
N TYR A 139 13.81 -5.29 9.63
CA TYR A 139 13.16 -4.03 9.95
C TYR A 139 12.57 -4.09 11.35
N TYR A 140 12.58 -2.97 12.06
CA TYR A 140 11.74 -2.78 13.23
C TYR A 140 10.43 -2.16 12.78
N ILE A 141 9.32 -2.79 13.14
CA ILE A 141 7.99 -2.28 12.85
C ILE A 141 7.20 -2.06 14.12
N THR A 142 6.33 -1.09 14.10
CA THR A 142 5.25 -0.88 15.06
C THR A 142 3.95 -0.91 14.30
N THR A 143 3.04 -1.78 14.70
CA THR A 143 1.73 -1.95 14.09
C THR A 143 0.68 -1.28 14.95
N TYR A 144 -0.32 -0.65 14.35
CA TYR A 144 -1.54 -0.26 15.05
C TYR A 144 -2.75 -0.95 14.42
N ALA A 145 -3.73 -1.24 15.25
CA ALA A 145 -4.99 -1.79 14.81
C ALA A 145 -6.15 -1.05 15.48
N GLN A 146 -7.21 -0.83 14.73
CA GLN A 146 -8.48 -0.33 15.26
C GLN A 146 -9.43 -1.51 15.40
N TRP A 147 -9.99 -1.66 16.58
CA TRP A 147 -10.85 -2.77 16.91
C TRP A 147 -12.01 -2.33 17.80
N ASN A 148 -13.07 -3.11 17.84
CA ASN A 148 -14.19 -2.89 18.71
C ASN A 148 -14.72 -4.21 19.28
N ILE A 149 -15.49 -4.09 20.35
CA ILE A 149 -16.23 -5.21 20.92
C ILE A 149 -17.55 -5.27 20.17
N THR A 150 -17.77 -6.36 19.44
CA THR A 150 -19.00 -6.57 18.64
C THR A 150 -19.96 -7.53 19.31
N ASP A 151 -19.45 -8.50 20.08
CA ASP A 151 -20.25 -9.38 20.93
C ASP A 151 -19.72 -9.34 22.38
N PRO A 152 -20.30 -8.49 23.24
CA PRO A 152 -19.85 -8.37 24.62
C PRO A 152 -20.11 -9.62 25.46
N ALA A 153 -20.98 -10.57 25.04
CA ALA A 153 -21.18 -11.81 25.74
C ALA A 153 -19.98 -12.74 25.54
N LEU A 154 -19.53 -12.93 24.29
CA LEU A 154 -18.33 -13.70 23.97
C LEU A 154 -17.08 -13.05 24.57
N PHE A 155 -17.01 -11.72 24.52
CA PHE A 155 -15.92 -10.94 25.11
C PHE A 155 -15.82 -11.20 26.63
N SER A 156 -16.93 -11.06 27.37
CA SER A 156 -16.97 -11.27 28.81
C SER A 156 -16.58 -12.69 29.21
N LEU A 157 -17.03 -13.69 28.44
CA LEU A 157 -16.77 -15.11 28.75
C LEU A 157 -15.34 -15.54 28.44
N LYS A 158 -14.80 -15.09 27.31
CA LYS A 158 -13.51 -15.60 26.79
C LYS A 158 -12.32 -14.72 27.15
N LEU A 159 -12.51 -13.42 27.31
CA LEU A 159 -11.45 -12.46 27.61
C LEU A 159 -11.64 -11.82 28.99
N GLY A 160 -12.81 -11.36 29.30
CA GLY A 160 -13.18 -10.83 30.61
C GLY A 160 -12.60 -9.43 30.95
N SER A 161 -11.55 -8.98 30.27
CA SER A 161 -10.94 -7.67 30.51
C SER A 161 -10.29 -7.07 29.26
N MET A 162 -10.14 -5.74 29.24
CA MET A 162 -9.46 -5.02 28.14
C MET A 162 -8.00 -5.45 28.00
N THR A 163 -7.28 -5.61 29.11
CA THR A 163 -5.88 -6.05 29.08
C THR A 163 -5.74 -7.47 28.51
N ALA A 164 -6.67 -8.37 28.79
CA ALA A 164 -6.67 -9.70 28.19
C ALA A 164 -6.97 -9.64 26.69
N ALA A 165 -7.82 -8.70 26.25
CA ALA A 165 -8.10 -8.46 24.84
C ALA A 165 -6.87 -7.92 24.10
N GLU A 166 -6.18 -6.95 24.67
CA GLU A 166 -4.95 -6.39 24.10
C GLU A 166 -3.84 -7.45 23.97
N ASN A 167 -3.63 -8.24 25.01
CA ASN A 167 -2.69 -9.37 24.96
C ASN A 167 -3.06 -10.41 23.90
N GLN A 168 -4.37 -10.66 23.73
CA GLN A 168 -4.84 -11.61 22.72
C GLN A 168 -4.70 -11.05 21.30
N LEU A 169 -4.93 -9.75 21.11
CA LEU A 169 -4.67 -9.04 19.85
C LEU A 169 -3.19 -9.14 19.49
N ASP A 170 -2.29 -8.88 20.44
CA ASP A 170 -0.86 -9.01 20.25
C ASP A 170 -0.47 -10.42 19.79
N ASN A 171 -0.95 -11.45 20.49
CA ASN A 171 -0.68 -12.84 20.18
C ASN A 171 -1.17 -13.30 18.80
N ILE A 172 -2.16 -12.63 18.22
CA ILE A 172 -2.73 -12.98 16.91
C ILE A 172 -2.19 -12.07 15.80
N ILE A 173 -2.13 -10.76 16.06
CA ILE A 173 -1.69 -9.78 15.07
C ILE A 173 -0.22 -9.98 14.71
N HIS A 174 0.64 -10.10 15.73
CA HIS A 174 2.08 -10.23 15.52
C HIS A 174 2.48 -11.37 14.56
N PRO A 175 2.08 -12.65 14.78
CA PRO A 175 2.47 -13.73 13.88
C PRO A 175 1.95 -13.55 12.46
N VAL A 176 0.74 -13.01 12.30
CA VAL A 176 0.13 -12.77 10.98
C VAL A 176 0.92 -11.70 10.22
N ILE A 177 1.25 -10.58 10.87
CA ILE A 177 2.03 -9.51 10.25
C ILE A 177 3.44 -9.97 9.89
N VAL A 178 4.12 -10.68 10.79
CA VAL A 178 5.44 -11.26 10.51
C VAL A 178 5.37 -12.19 9.31
N GLN A 179 4.37 -13.06 9.22
CA GLN A 179 4.20 -13.98 8.12
C GLN A 179 3.96 -13.25 6.78
N LEU A 180 3.14 -12.18 6.79
CA LEU A 180 2.89 -11.36 5.61
C LEU A 180 4.17 -10.68 5.11
N ILE A 181 4.90 -10.02 6.02
CA ILE A 181 6.14 -9.30 5.65
C ILE A 181 7.23 -10.27 5.20
N ASN A 182 7.34 -11.46 5.79
CA ASN A 182 8.29 -12.48 5.38
C ASN A 182 8.08 -12.96 3.93
N ARG A 183 6.89 -12.81 3.38
CA ARG A 183 6.56 -13.15 1.98
C ARG A 183 6.78 -11.99 1.02
N MET A 184 6.92 -10.76 1.53
CA MET A 184 7.09 -9.56 0.72
C MET A 184 8.55 -9.28 0.41
N VAL A 185 8.83 -8.77 -0.79
CA VAL A 185 10.13 -8.19 -1.15
C VAL A 185 10.27 -6.85 -0.42
N ALA A 186 11.50 -6.48 -0.05
CA ALA A 186 11.75 -5.26 0.72
C ALA A 186 11.31 -3.98 -0.01
N ASP A 187 11.38 -3.95 -1.33
CA ASP A 187 10.93 -2.80 -2.13
C ASP A 187 9.41 -2.67 -2.13
N ASP A 188 8.69 -3.77 -2.27
CA ASP A 188 7.22 -3.77 -2.15
C ASP A 188 6.76 -3.38 -0.75
N PHE A 189 7.47 -3.83 0.28
CA PHE A 189 7.15 -3.49 1.67
C PHE A 189 7.32 -1.99 1.97
N ILE A 190 8.33 -1.32 1.38
CA ILE A 190 8.64 0.09 1.69
C ILE A 190 7.99 1.05 0.71
N SER A 191 8.04 0.74 -0.61
CA SER A 191 7.70 1.67 -1.68
C SER A 191 6.30 1.44 -2.25
N ASN A 192 5.81 0.20 -2.25
CA ASN A 192 4.55 -0.18 -2.86
C ASN A 192 3.43 -0.29 -1.81
N LYS A 193 2.80 0.86 -1.52
CA LYS A 193 1.71 0.92 -0.54
C LYS A 193 0.50 0.07 -0.90
N ASP A 194 0.22 -0.09 -2.19
CA ASP A 194 -0.95 -0.85 -2.64
C ASP A 194 -0.75 -2.36 -2.40
N ALA A 195 0.45 -2.88 -2.68
CA ALA A 195 0.80 -4.27 -2.38
C ALA A 195 0.79 -4.55 -0.88
N LEU A 196 1.31 -3.62 -0.07
CA LEU A 196 1.29 -3.72 1.39
C LEU A 196 -0.15 -3.73 1.91
N ASN A 197 -0.99 -2.78 1.48
CA ASN A 197 -2.38 -2.70 1.90
C ASN A 197 -3.19 -3.95 1.50
N ALA A 198 -2.98 -4.47 0.30
CA ALA A 198 -3.62 -5.71 -0.15
C ALA A 198 -3.25 -6.90 0.77
N SER A 199 -1.98 -7.02 1.14
CA SER A 199 -1.50 -8.04 2.06
C SER A 199 -2.07 -7.87 3.47
N LEU A 200 -2.12 -6.62 3.97
CA LEU A 200 -2.72 -6.31 5.28
C LEU A 200 -4.22 -6.64 5.32
N GLN A 201 -4.95 -6.41 4.23
CA GLN A 201 -6.36 -6.80 4.13
C GLN A 201 -6.57 -8.32 4.13
N GLU A 202 -5.66 -9.09 3.54
CA GLU A 202 -5.67 -10.56 3.66
C GLU A 202 -5.41 -10.99 5.10
N GLY A 203 -4.42 -10.38 5.75
CA GLY A 203 -4.12 -10.59 7.17
C GLY A 203 -5.29 -10.25 8.08
N LEU A 204 -5.97 -9.13 7.83
CA LEU A 204 -7.15 -8.70 8.57
C LEU A 204 -8.27 -9.75 8.54
N ARG A 205 -8.51 -10.40 7.40
CA ARG A 205 -9.49 -11.49 7.29
C ARG A 205 -9.09 -12.68 8.15
N THR A 206 -7.81 -13.02 8.19
CA THR A 206 -7.30 -14.12 9.02
C THR A 206 -7.41 -13.79 10.50
N ILE A 207 -7.04 -12.57 10.90
CA ILE A 207 -7.16 -12.10 12.27
C ILE A 207 -8.63 -12.10 12.73
N ASN A 208 -9.54 -11.60 11.90
CA ASN A 208 -10.95 -11.53 12.24
C ASN A 208 -11.60 -12.91 12.38
N ARG A 209 -11.16 -13.92 11.61
CA ARG A 209 -11.62 -15.31 11.80
C ARG A 209 -11.28 -15.85 13.19
N ASP A 210 -10.11 -15.51 13.71
CA ASP A 210 -9.67 -15.95 15.04
C ASP A 210 -10.23 -15.08 16.17
N MET A 211 -10.57 -13.82 15.90
CA MET A 211 -11.05 -12.87 16.90
C MET A 211 -12.58 -12.83 17.03
N CYS A 212 -13.33 -13.16 15.96
CA CYS A 212 -14.79 -13.16 16.00
C CYS A 212 -15.34 -14.10 17.05
N VAL A 213 -14.75 -15.27 17.23
CA VAL A 213 -15.18 -16.23 18.29
C VAL A 213 -14.95 -15.69 19.72
N ARG A 214 -14.23 -14.58 19.88
CA ARG A 214 -13.99 -13.87 21.15
C ARG A 214 -14.82 -12.59 21.29
N GLY A 215 -15.70 -12.32 20.32
CA GLY A 215 -16.57 -11.15 20.31
C GLY A 215 -15.87 -9.83 19.98
N ILE A 216 -14.73 -9.89 19.29
CA ILE A 216 -13.95 -8.74 18.85
C ILE A 216 -13.89 -8.74 17.33
N GLU A 217 -13.99 -7.56 16.74
CA GLU A 217 -13.72 -7.31 15.33
C GLU A 217 -12.62 -6.28 15.19
N VAL A 218 -11.60 -6.60 14.40
CA VAL A 218 -10.56 -5.66 13.99
C VAL A 218 -11.03 -5.01 12.68
N VAL A 219 -11.20 -3.70 12.71
CA VAL A 219 -11.74 -2.93 11.60
C VAL A 219 -10.66 -2.54 10.60
N ASP A 220 -9.48 -2.16 11.13
CA ASP A 220 -8.34 -1.76 10.31
C ASP A 220 -7.03 -2.14 10.99
N ILE A 221 -6.02 -2.41 10.17
CA ILE A 221 -4.67 -2.69 10.63
C ILE A 221 -3.67 -2.03 9.69
N GLN A 222 -2.72 -1.30 10.27
CA GLN A 222 -1.72 -0.55 9.51
C GLN A 222 -0.36 -0.64 10.20
N ILE A 223 0.69 -0.44 9.42
CA ILE A 223 2.03 -0.27 9.95
C ILE A 223 2.23 1.21 10.29
N HIS A 224 2.35 1.49 11.59
CA HIS A 224 2.54 2.84 12.09
C HIS A 224 3.94 3.37 11.80
N ARG A 225 4.95 2.53 12.01
CA ARG A 225 6.36 2.92 11.89
C ARG A 225 7.20 1.76 11.40
N THR A 226 8.11 2.07 10.47
CA THR A 226 9.15 1.14 9.99
C THR A 226 10.51 1.77 10.19
N ILE A 227 11.43 1.08 10.87
CA ILE A 227 12.79 1.55 11.13
C ILE A 227 13.76 0.49 10.60
N LEU A 228 14.75 0.94 9.85
CA LEU A 228 15.88 0.09 9.46
C LEU A 228 16.90 0.04 10.61
N PRO A 229 17.36 -1.15 11.03
CA PRO A 229 18.42 -1.27 12.04
C PRO A 229 19.68 -0.49 11.63
N THR A 230 20.25 0.27 12.55
CA THR A 230 21.46 1.10 12.29
C THR A 230 22.64 0.28 11.78
N ALA A 231 22.78 -0.95 12.25
CA ALA A 231 23.83 -1.88 11.79
C ALA A 231 23.79 -2.20 10.29
N ASN A 232 22.61 -2.12 9.68
CA ASN A 232 22.41 -2.44 8.26
C ASN A 232 22.34 -1.19 7.36
N ILE A 233 22.30 0.00 7.95
CA ILE A 233 22.18 1.26 7.19
C ILE A 233 23.38 1.45 6.27
N GLU A 234 24.59 1.31 6.80
CA GLU A 234 25.84 1.52 6.05
C GLU A 234 25.98 0.51 4.88
N SER A 235 25.72 -0.77 5.15
CA SER A 235 25.75 -1.82 4.12
C SER A 235 24.66 -1.63 3.07
N THR A 236 23.47 -1.15 3.47
CA THR A 236 22.37 -0.86 2.55
C THR A 236 22.69 0.34 1.66
N TYR A 237 23.25 1.41 2.24
CA TYR A 237 23.70 2.56 1.45
C TYR A 237 24.80 2.20 0.45
N ALA A 238 25.81 1.42 0.90
CA ALA A 238 26.88 0.96 0.02
C ALA A 238 26.33 0.12 -1.14
N ARG A 239 25.36 -0.77 -0.87
CA ARG A 239 24.69 -1.57 -1.91
C ARG A 239 23.87 -0.71 -2.86
N MET A 240 23.07 0.23 -2.34
CA MET A 240 22.31 1.16 -3.17
C MET A 240 23.22 2.00 -4.06
N GLN A 241 24.36 2.46 -3.53
CA GLN A 241 25.36 3.20 -4.30
C GLN A 241 25.95 2.34 -5.42
N ALA A 242 26.29 1.07 -5.12
CA ALA A 242 26.78 0.13 -6.13
C ALA A 242 25.73 -0.16 -7.21
N ASP A 243 24.48 -0.39 -6.84
CA ASP A 243 23.39 -0.64 -7.77
C ASP A 243 23.14 0.59 -8.67
N ARG A 244 23.14 1.80 -8.11
CA ARG A 244 23.03 3.05 -8.88
C ARG A 244 24.21 3.27 -9.81
N ALA A 245 25.43 2.97 -9.35
CA ALA A 245 26.63 3.04 -10.18
C ALA A 245 26.56 2.05 -11.36
N LYS A 246 26.07 0.83 -11.13
CA LYS A 246 25.85 -0.19 -12.16
C LYS A 246 24.85 0.29 -13.22
N VAL A 247 23.69 0.81 -12.80
CA VAL A 247 22.67 1.34 -13.73
C VAL A 247 23.23 2.52 -14.53
N ALA A 248 23.94 3.44 -13.87
CA ALA A 248 24.58 4.57 -14.55
C ALA A 248 25.63 4.12 -15.57
N GLN A 249 26.43 3.08 -15.24
CA GLN A 249 27.40 2.52 -16.17
C GLN A 249 26.73 1.83 -17.35
N GLN A 250 25.66 1.09 -17.11
CA GLN A 250 24.88 0.47 -18.18
C GLN A 250 24.32 1.50 -19.15
N LEU A 251 23.69 2.58 -18.64
CA LEU A 251 23.15 3.65 -19.48
C LEU A 251 24.24 4.37 -20.28
N ARG A 252 25.44 4.57 -19.67
CA ARG A 252 26.59 5.13 -20.44
C ARG A 252 27.04 4.19 -21.55
N SER A 253 27.16 2.88 -21.25
CA SER A 253 27.57 1.91 -22.26
C SER A 253 26.57 1.81 -23.41
N GLU A 254 25.26 1.85 -23.12
CA GLU A 254 24.19 1.89 -24.12
C GLU A 254 24.26 3.18 -24.96
N GLY A 255 24.54 4.31 -24.30
CA GLY A 255 24.77 5.60 -24.97
C GLY A 255 25.99 5.56 -25.89
N ASP A 256 27.12 5.04 -25.42
CA ASP A 256 28.35 4.88 -26.22
C ASP A 256 28.13 3.94 -27.40
N GLU A 257 27.41 2.83 -27.20
CA GLU A 257 27.05 1.92 -28.29
C GLU A 257 26.18 2.60 -29.34
N ALA A 258 25.14 3.34 -28.91
CA ALA A 258 24.28 4.09 -29.82
C ALA A 258 25.05 5.17 -30.58
N TYR A 259 25.95 5.91 -29.91
CA TYR A 259 26.83 6.88 -30.55
C TYR A 259 27.74 6.25 -31.60
N ASN A 260 28.45 5.17 -31.24
CA ASN A 260 29.34 4.47 -32.17
C ASN A 260 28.58 3.89 -33.37
N LYS A 261 27.39 3.35 -33.18
CA LYS A 261 26.53 2.91 -34.29
C LYS A 261 26.12 4.04 -35.20
N ALA A 262 25.75 5.19 -34.64
CA ALA A 262 25.38 6.37 -35.44
C ALA A 262 26.55 6.93 -36.24
N VAL A 263 27.76 7.03 -35.63
CA VAL A 263 28.98 7.46 -36.31
C VAL A 263 29.35 6.48 -37.44
N ALA A 264 29.35 5.17 -37.15
CA ALA A 264 29.67 4.15 -38.14
C ALA A 264 28.68 4.15 -39.33
N ALA A 265 27.39 4.38 -39.06
CA ALA A 265 26.38 4.50 -40.10
C ALA A 265 26.60 5.74 -40.97
N ALA A 266 26.91 6.89 -40.35
CA ALA A 266 27.23 8.12 -41.08
C ALA A 266 28.49 8.01 -41.92
N ASP A 267 29.55 7.38 -41.37
CA ASP A 267 30.80 7.13 -42.12
C ASP A 267 30.58 6.18 -43.31
N LEU A 268 29.75 5.15 -43.12
CA LEU A 268 29.40 4.25 -44.21
C LEU A 268 28.63 4.98 -45.32
N GLU A 269 27.66 5.79 -44.96
CA GLU A 269 26.89 6.60 -45.91
C GLU A 269 27.79 7.59 -46.66
N ALA A 270 28.68 8.30 -45.96
CA ALA A 270 29.66 9.19 -46.57
C ALA A 270 30.55 8.49 -47.59
N ARG A 271 31.11 7.31 -47.24
CA ARG A 271 31.91 6.50 -48.15
C ARG A 271 31.12 5.99 -49.36
N GLN A 272 29.84 5.63 -49.16
CA GLN A 272 28.99 5.21 -50.26
C GLN A 272 28.72 6.34 -51.24
N ILE A 273 28.46 7.56 -50.74
CA ILE A 273 28.26 8.76 -51.55
C ILE A 273 29.55 9.08 -52.35
N GLU A 274 30.72 9.05 -51.69
CA GLU A 274 32.01 9.29 -52.33
C GLU A 274 32.30 8.22 -53.39
N ALA A 275 32.14 6.92 -53.09
CA ALA A 275 32.33 5.84 -54.06
C ALA A 275 31.40 5.95 -55.27
N LYS A 276 30.13 6.36 -55.03
CA LYS A 276 29.16 6.56 -56.10
C LYS A 276 29.57 7.75 -56.99
N ALA A 277 30.00 8.87 -56.37
CA ALA A 277 30.47 10.03 -57.11
C ALA A 277 31.70 9.73 -57.94
N VAL A 278 32.68 8.97 -57.40
CA VAL A 278 33.87 8.52 -58.14
C VAL A 278 33.49 7.62 -59.33
N SER A 279 32.54 6.68 -59.09
CA SER A 279 32.05 5.81 -60.15
C SER A 279 31.35 6.58 -61.28
N GLU A 280 30.44 7.49 -60.92
CA GLU A 280 29.73 8.35 -61.87
C GLU A 280 30.70 9.25 -62.67
N ALA A 281 31.66 9.86 -61.93
CA ALA A 281 32.71 10.62 -62.62
C ALA A 281 33.56 9.76 -63.58
N GLY A 282 33.86 8.53 -63.21
CA GLY A 282 34.52 7.58 -64.06
C GLY A 282 33.71 7.22 -65.31
N GLN A 283 32.42 6.98 -65.17
CA GLN A 283 31.51 6.73 -66.28
C GLN A 283 31.42 7.92 -67.24
N ILE A 284 31.20 9.11 -66.72
CA ILE A 284 31.11 10.35 -67.52
C ILE A 284 32.39 10.55 -68.26
N ARG A 285 33.57 10.38 -67.63
CA ARG A 285 34.86 10.51 -68.27
C ARG A 285 35.03 9.44 -69.36
N GLY A 286 34.73 8.20 -69.11
CA GLY A 286 34.78 7.09 -70.04
C GLY A 286 33.88 7.34 -71.26
N GLU A 287 32.63 7.75 -71.03
CA GLU A 287 31.71 8.14 -72.13
C GLU A 287 32.25 9.31 -72.96
N ALA A 288 32.79 10.35 -72.28
CA ALA A 288 33.38 11.50 -73.01
C ALA A 288 34.60 11.10 -73.81
N GLU A 289 35.48 10.25 -73.27
CA GLU A 289 36.62 9.71 -73.98
C GLU A 289 36.19 8.86 -75.17
N ALA A 290 35.21 7.99 -75.03
CA ALA A 290 34.66 7.16 -76.09
C ALA A 290 34.09 8.06 -77.23
N ARG A 291 33.30 9.08 -76.89
CA ARG A 291 32.76 10.03 -77.88
C ARG A 291 33.89 10.81 -78.59
N ALA A 292 34.88 11.22 -77.82
CA ALA A 292 36.03 11.91 -78.42
C ALA A 292 36.78 11.03 -79.42
N LEU A 293 37.01 9.75 -79.05
CA LEU A 293 37.61 8.79 -79.94
C LEU A 293 36.78 8.48 -81.17
N GLU A 294 35.44 8.43 -81.05
CA GLU A 294 34.51 8.29 -82.19
C GLU A 294 34.60 9.45 -83.14
N ILE A 295 34.55 10.71 -82.64
CA ILE A 295 34.70 11.90 -83.41
C ILE A 295 36.07 11.93 -84.11
N TYR A 296 37.16 11.57 -83.44
CA TYR A 296 38.49 11.50 -84.05
C TYR A 296 38.55 10.43 -85.12
N ALA A 297 37.97 9.21 -84.84
CA ALA A 297 37.95 8.11 -85.80
C ALA A 297 37.18 8.52 -87.08
N GLU A 298 36.02 9.19 -86.93
CA GLU A 298 35.25 9.73 -88.08
C GLU A 298 36.05 10.76 -88.86
N ALA A 299 36.61 11.74 -88.14
CA ALA A 299 37.43 12.79 -88.80
C ALA A 299 38.64 12.27 -89.53
N TYR A 300 39.35 11.29 -88.95
CA TYR A 300 40.55 10.69 -89.48
C TYR A 300 40.27 9.62 -90.57
N SER A 301 39.09 9.12 -90.70
CA SER A 301 38.67 8.20 -91.75
C SER A 301 38.52 8.89 -93.11
N VAL A 302 38.42 10.25 -93.13
CA VAL A 302 38.31 11.06 -94.34
C VAL A 302 39.61 11.00 -95.17
N ASP A 303 40.78 10.98 -94.51
CA ASP A 303 42.10 10.76 -95.17
C ASP A 303 43.03 9.98 -94.22
N ALA A 304 42.99 8.67 -94.36
CA ALA A 304 43.70 7.73 -93.43
C ALA A 304 45.25 7.82 -93.66
N GLU A 305 45.73 8.12 -94.86
CA GLU A 305 47.18 8.22 -95.16
C GLU A 305 47.74 9.49 -94.52
N PHE A 306 47.05 10.62 -94.68
CA PHE A 306 47.44 11.85 -94.01
C PHE A 306 47.43 11.74 -92.50
N TYR A 307 46.46 11.09 -91.94
CA TYR A 307 46.39 10.86 -90.50
C TYR A 307 47.54 9.98 -89.98
N ALA A 308 47.84 8.87 -90.64
CA ALA A 308 48.97 8.03 -90.31
C ALA A 308 50.31 8.82 -90.29
N TYR A 309 50.50 9.64 -91.30
CA TYR A 309 51.68 10.56 -91.37
C TYR A 309 51.67 11.57 -90.21
N TRP A 310 50.59 12.27 -89.98
CA TRP A 310 50.48 13.28 -88.91
C TRP A 310 50.66 12.62 -87.51
N ARG A 311 50.13 11.46 -87.32
CA ARG A 311 50.27 10.69 -86.06
C ARG A 311 51.70 10.19 -85.85
N SER A 312 52.41 9.81 -86.89
CA SER A 312 53.80 9.43 -86.80
C SER A 312 54.69 10.63 -86.42
N LEU A 313 54.37 11.81 -86.94
CA LEU A 313 55.05 13.05 -86.55
C LEU A 313 54.80 13.44 -85.11
N GLN A 314 53.56 13.31 -84.62
CA GLN A 314 53.23 13.54 -83.19
C GLN A 314 53.93 12.49 -82.28
N ALA A 315 53.99 11.21 -82.69
CA ALA A 315 54.68 10.21 -81.93
C ALA A 315 56.19 10.51 -81.88
N LEU A 316 56.75 11.01 -82.97
CA LEU A 316 58.14 11.44 -83.05
C LEU A 316 58.40 12.65 -82.11
N GLU A 317 57.54 13.66 -82.12
CA GLU A 317 57.62 14.83 -81.24
C GLU A 317 57.60 14.41 -79.74
N LYS A 318 56.71 13.48 -79.39
CA LYS A 318 56.64 12.96 -78.01
C LYS A 318 57.79 12.04 -77.64
N ALA A 319 58.34 11.34 -78.62
CA ALA A 319 59.45 10.41 -78.37
C ALA A 319 60.81 11.14 -78.30
N VAL A 320 60.91 12.29 -78.97
CA VAL A 320 62.12 13.15 -78.98
C VAL A 320 61.97 14.18 -77.89
N GLY A 321 62.42 13.91 -76.70
CA GLY A 321 62.50 14.90 -75.62
C GLY A 321 63.62 15.90 -75.93
N GLU A 322 63.61 17.06 -75.21
CA GLU A 322 64.57 18.17 -75.44
C GLU A 322 66.04 17.76 -75.43
N ASN A 323 66.41 16.61 -74.92
CA ASN A 323 67.77 16.07 -74.82
C ASN A 323 67.95 14.68 -75.44
N ALA A 324 67.08 14.24 -76.34
CA ALA A 324 67.19 12.92 -76.96
C ALA A 324 68.10 12.92 -78.17
N THR A 325 69.03 11.96 -78.27
CA THR A 325 69.84 11.74 -79.46
C THR A 325 69.13 10.65 -80.29
N LEU A 326 68.65 11.05 -81.47
CA LEU A 326 68.02 10.13 -82.40
C LEU A 326 69.04 9.43 -83.24
N VAL A 327 69.12 8.11 -83.10
CA VAL A 327 69.94 7.26 -84.03
C VAL A 327 68.93 6.64 -85.00
N LEU A 328 68.95 7.16 -86.23
CA LEU A 328 68.09 6.69 -87.34
C LEU A 328 68.90 5.75 -88.26
N ASP A 329 68.41 4.54 -88.49
CA ASP A 329 68.89 3.62 -89.53
C ASP A 329 68.07 3.84 -90.82
N GLN A 330 68.66 3.63 -91.97
CA GLN A 330 68.02 3.80 -93.27
C GLN A 330 66.81 2.89 -93.51
N ASN A 331 66.68 1.82 -92.72
CA ASN A 331 65.54 0.83 -92.77
C ASN A 331 64.46 1.22 -91.70
N ASN A 332 64.58 2.32 -90.94
CA ASN A 332 63.61 2.64 -89.96
C ASN A 332 62.33 3.17 -90.69
N PRO A 333 61.17 2.57 -90.41
CA PRO A 333 59.88 2.93 -91.02
C PRO A 333 59.54 4.43 -90.88
N LEU A 334 59.90 5.04 -89.77
CA LEU A 334 59.72 6.50 -89.56
C LEU A 334 60.51 7.38 -90.50
N PHE A 335 61.70 6.94 -90.97
CA PHE A 335 62.54 7.66 -91.94
C PHE A 335 62.03 7.43 -93.35
N ALA A 336 61.52 6.26 -93.66
CA ALA A 336 60.91 5.95 -94.94
C ALA A 336 59.66 6.82 -95.23
N ASP A 337 58.79 6.96 -94.23
CA ASP A 337 57.60 7.79 -94.35
C ASP A 337 57.93 9.30 -94.52
N LEU A 338 58.96 9.81 -93.82
CA LEU A 338 59.43 11.16 -93.94
C LEU A 338 59.97 11.44 -95.33
N MET A 339 60.69 10.48 -95.95
CA MET A 339 61.29 10.66 -97.30
C MET A 339 60.26 10.51 -98.42
N GLN A 340 59.15 9.89 -98.22
CA GLN A 340 58.08 9.71 -99.19
C GLN A 340 57.30 11.02 -99.43
N PHE A 341 57.20 11.92 -98.45
CA PHE A 341 56.51 13.21 -98.55
C PHE A 341 57.44 14.37 -98.93
N VAL A 342 58.75 14.16 -99.03
CA VAL A 342 59.74 15.22 -99.46
C VAL A 342 60.00 15.16 -100.96
N LYS A 343 59.34 14.34 -101.71
CA LYS A 343 59.31 14.32 -103.18
C LYS A 343 58.02 15.00 -103.60
#